data_ac17385d0e8879cacd90e57772b3029b
#
_entry.id   ac17385d0e8879cacd90e57772b3029b
#
_cell.length_a   1.000
_cell.length_b   1.000
_cell.length_c   1.000
_cell.angle_alpha   90.00
_cell.angle_beta   90.00
_cell.angle_gamma   90.00
#
_symmetry.space_group_name_H-M   'P 1'
#
loop_
_entity.id
_entity.type
_entity.pdbx_description
1 polymer ?
#
loop_
_entity_poly.entity_id
_entity_poly.type
_entity_poly.pdbx_seq_one_letter_code
_entity_poly.pdbx_strand_id
1 'polypeptide(L)'
;PVEHGVRLARVSPHGEEGFPGRLEVSATYTLQESGALRIVYEAVTDAPTVVNLTNHSYFNLAGAGDAGGHELRLAASRYTPVDADLIPTGSLDDVTGTRFDFREARKVGAGYDHNFVLDKGVTDVPAEVAELYDPASGRMLTVATTEPGLQLYTADHLGEPFAPGDGIALETQHFPDSPNRPKFPGTVLRPGEVYRSETVYGFGTR
;
A
#
# COMPACT_ATOMS: atom_id res chain seq x y z
N PRO A 1 1.33 -19.38 -15.34
CA PRO A 1 2.56 -18.61 -15.53
C PRO A 1 2.33 -17.52 -16.58
N VAL A 2 3.02 -16.41 -16.43
CA VAL A 2 3.21 -15.36 -17.43
C VAL A 2 4.70 -15.19 -17.66
N GLU A 3 5.10 -14.45 -18.69
CA GLU A 3 6.51 -14.23 -18.97
C GLU A 3 7.16 -13.49 -17.77
N HIS A 4 8.24 -14.06 -17.25
CA HIS A 4 8.97 -13.59 -16.04
C HIS A 4 8.09 -13.39 -14.79
N GLY A 5 6.99 -14.17 -14.64
CA GLY A 5 6.10 -13.97 -13.51
C GLY A 5 5.02 -15.01 -13.32
N VAL A 6 4.07 -14.66 -12.46
CA VAL A 6 2.91 -15.48 -12.16
C VAL A 6 1.65 -14.60 -12.10
N ARG A 7 0.57 -15.12 -12.67
CA ARG A 7 -0.78 -14.57 -12.50
C ARG A 7 -1.60 -15.53 -11.63
N LEU A 8 -2.11 -15.02 -10.54
CA LEU A 8 -3.06 -15.69 -9.67
C LEU A 8 -4.45 -15.10 -9.97
N ALA A 9 -5.46 -15.96 -10.01
CA ALA A 9 -6.83 -15.52 -10.26
C ALA A 9 -7.80 -16.28 -9.35
N ARG A 10 -8.85 -15.58 -8.94
CA ARG A 10 -9.92 -16.13 -8.10
C ARG A 10 -11.26 -15.54 -8.53
N VAL A 11 -12.31 -16.28 -8.27
CA VAL A 11 -13.69 -15.78 -8.29
C VAL A 11 -14.20 -15.74 -6.85
N SER A 12 -14.59 -14.56 -6.40
CA SER A 12 -15.33 -14.36 -5.16
C SER A 12 -16.83 -14.40 -5.53
N PRO A 13 -17.62 -15.38 -5.04
CA PRO A 13 -19.04 -15.48 -5.37
C PRO A 13 -19.84 -14.36 -4.71
N HIS A 14 -21.03 -14.08 -5.26
CA HIS A 14 -21.97 -13.13 -4.66
C HIS A 14 -22.23 -13.45 -3.20
N GLY A 15 -22.10 -12.46 -2.31
CA GLY A 15 -22.36 -12.58 -0.87
C GLY A 15 -21.19 -13.14 -0.04
N GLU A 16 -20.06 -13.46 -0.65
CA GLU A 16 -18.86 -13.83 0.10
C GLU A 16 -18.44 -12.65 1.00
N GLU A 17 -18.25 -12.92 2.30
CA GLU A 17 -17.96 -11.92 3.34
C GLU A 17 -18.92 -10.71 3.34
N GLY A 18 -20.14 -10.87 2.83
CA GLY A 18 -21.17 -9.84 2.75
C GLY A 18 -21.08 -8.93 1.52
N PHE A 19 -20.07 -9.08 0.66
CA PHE A 19 -19.93 -8.23 -0.53
C PHE A 19 -20.91 -8.65 -1.65
N PRO A 20 -21.64 -7.67 -2.27
CA PRO A 20 -22.51 -7.96 -3.40
C PRO A 20 -21.71 -8.22 -4.69
N GLY A 21 -22.36 -8.91 -5.62
CA GLY A 21 -21.77 -9.21 -6.93
C GLY A 21 -20.80 -10.39 -6.91
N ARG A 22 -20.66 -11.01 -8.09
CA ARG A 22 -19.61 -11.99 -8.36
C ARG A 22 -18.39 -11.23 -8.85
N LEU A 23 -17.28 -11.30 -8.12
CA LEU A 23 -16.05 -10.60 -8.44
C LEU A 23 -15.03 -11.59 -9.05
N GLU A 24 -14.60 -11.33 -10.28
CA GLU A 24 -13.43 -11.99 -10.87
C GLU A 24 -12.19 -11.12 -10.62
N VAL A 25 -11.23 -11.62 -9.88
CA VAL A 25 -10.05 -10.86 -9.48
C VAL A 25 -8.77 -11.60 -9.87
N SER A 26 -7.76 -10.86 -10.26
CA SER A 26 -6.42 -11.39 -10.49
C SER A 26 -5.34 -10.47 -9.95
N ALA A 27 -4.23 -11.09 -9.54
CA ALA A 27 -2.97 -10.42 -9.21
C ALA A 27 -1.87 -11.01 -10.09
N THR A 28 -1.17 -10.15 -10.82
CA THR A 28 -0.04 -10.54 -11.67
C THR A 28 1.25 -9.97 -11.09
N TYR A 29 2.16 -10.86 -10.74
CA TYR A 29 3.49 -10.54 -10.24
C TYR A 29 4.49 -10.76 -11.36
N THR A 30 5.30 -9.77 -11.68
CA THR A 30 6.31 -9.84 -12.74
C THR A 30 7.63 -9.28 -12.24
N LEU A 31 8.70 -10.04 -12.40
CA LEU A 31 10.07 -9.56 -12.20
C LEU A 31 10.53 -8.86 -13.47
N GLN A 32 10.84 -7.58 -13.38
CA GLN A 32 11.32 -6.78 -14.49
C GLN A 32 12.84 -6.99 -14.72
N GLU A 33 13.33 -6.67 -15.91
CA GLU A 33 14.78 -6.75 -16.23
C GLU A 33 15.64 -5.91 -15.28
N SER A 34 15.09 -4.82 -14.74
CA SER A 34 15.73 -3.97 -13.72
C SER A 34 15.88 -4.64 -12.35
N GLY A 35 15.28 -5.83 -12.16
CA GLY A 35 15.14 -6.48 -10.86
C GLY A 35 13.97 -5.98 -10.02
N ALA A 36 13.18 -5.03 -10.51
CA ALA A 36 12.01 -4.56 -9.81
C ALA A 36 10.86 -5.57 -9.86
N LEU A 37 10.10 -5.67 -8.77
CA LEU A 37 8.87 -6.46 -8.69
C LEU A 37 7.68 -5.57 -9.04
N ARG A 38 7.00 -5.90 -10.15
CA ARG A 38 5.77 -5.25 -10.58
C ARG A 38 4.57 -6.10 -10.20
N ILE A 39 3.57 -5.49 -9.58
CA ILE A 39 2.31 -6.14 -9.18
C ILE A 39 1.16 -5.39 -9.85
N VAL A 40 0.31 -6.11 -10.57
CA VAL A 40 -0.90 -5.57 -11.19
C VAL A 40 -2.11 -6.32 -10.66
N TYR A 41 -3.07 -5.59 -10.12
CA TYR A 41 -4.39 -6.11 -9.76
C TYR A 41 -5.40 -5.71 -10.82
N GLU A 42 -6.27 -6.64 -11.18
CA GLU A 42 -7.40 -6.41 -12.08
C GLU A 42 -8.64 -7.11 -11.52
N ALA A 43 -9.80 -6.45 -11.62
CA ALA A 43 -11.05 -7.07 -11.24
C ALA A 43 -12.22 -6.56 -12.10
N VAL A 44 -13.21 -7.44 -12.29
CA VAL A 44 -14.53 -7.13 -12.90
C VAL A 44 -15.63 -7.75 -12.06
N THR A 45 -16.82 -7.17 -12.13
CA THR A 45 -17.98 -7.60 -11.34
C THR A 45 -19.25 -7.64 -12.18
N ASP A 46 -20.24 -8.44 -11.76
CA ASP A 46 -21.58 -8.49 -12.34
C ASP A 46 -22.63 -7.64 -11.60
N ALA A 47 -22.29 -7.10 -10.42
CA ALA A 47 -23.10 -6.13 -9.68
C ALA A 47 -22.21 -5.10 -8.99
N PRO A 48 -22.71 -3.88 -8.67
CA PRO A 48 -21.89 -2.90 -7.93
C PRO A 48 -21.36 -3.47 -6.62
N THR A 49 -20.04 -3.37 -6.42
CA THR A 49 -19.36 -3.86 -5.22
C THR A 49 -18.19 -2.95 -4.85
N VAL A 50 -17.62 -3.15 -3.67
CA VAL A 50 -16.44 -2.41 -3.19
C VAL A 50 -15.18 -3.24 -3.47
N VAL A 51 -14.15 -2.60 -4.06
CA VAL A 51 -12.85 -3.22 -4.32
C VAL A 51 -11.75 -2.26 -3.91
N ASN A 52 -10.83 -2.73 -3.05
CA ASN A 52 -9.61 -2.02 -2.68
C ASN A 52 -8.54 -3.06 -2.36
N LEU A 53 -7.66 -3.34 -3.31
CA LEU A 53 -6.66 -4.40 -3.21
C LEU A 53 -5.29 -3.81 -2.95
N THR A 54 -4.51 -4.45 -2.08
CA THR A 54 -3.15 -4.06 -1.76
C THR A 54 -2.23 -5.26 -1.61
N ASN A 55 -0.93 -5.01 -1.52
CA ASN A 55 0.09 -5.98 -1.14
C ASN A 55 0.58 -5.67 0.27
N HIS A 56 0.46 -6.63 1.18
CA HIS A 56 0.86 -6.50 2.58
C HIS A 56 2.20 -7.19 2.87
N SER A 57 3.17 -7.03 1.97
CA SER A 57 4.53 -7.52 2.21
C SER A 57 5.21 -6.69 3.29
N TYR A 58 5.90 -7.38 4.22
CA TYR A 58 6.76 -6.74 5.21
C TYR A 58 8.19 -6.67 4.68
N PHE A 59 8.81 -5.52 4.78
CA PHE A 59 10.19 -5.27 4.37
C PHE A 59 11.07 -5.01 5.58
N ASN A 60 12.21 -5.70 5.62
CA ASN A 60 13.31 -5.39 6.53
C ASN A 60 14.61 -5.44 5.74
N LEU A 61 15.14 -4.28 5.40
CA LEU A 61 16.32 -4.15 4.55
C LEU A 61 17.62 -4.51 5.30
N ALA A 62 17.60 -4.52 6.65
CA ALA A 62 18.69 -5.03 7.45
C ALA A 62 18.77 -6.58 7.41
N GLY A 63 17.65 -7.24 7.10
CA GLY A 63 17.54 -8.70 6.98
C GLY A 63 17.12 -9.40 8.27
N ALA A 64 17.17 -8.73 9.42
CA ALA A 64 16.70 -9.24 10.71
C ALA A 64 16.60 -8.10 11.74
N GLY A 65 15.82 -8.31 12.81
CA GLY A 65 15.66 -7.40 13.93
C GLY A 65 14.75 -6.20 13.60
N ASP A 66 14.76 -5.20 14.48
CA ASP A 66 13.89 -4.04 14.39
C ASP A 66 14.17 -3.18 13.14
N ALA A 67 13.16 -3.01 12.32
CA ALA A 67 13.20 -2.18 11.10
C ALA A 67 12.96 -0.68 11.36
N GLY A 68 12.62 -0.26 12.58
CA GLY A 68 12.35 1.14 12.92
C GLY A 68 13.54 2.08 12.73
N GLY A 69 14.75 1.53 12.59
CA GLY A 69 15.97 2.26 12.26
C GLY A 69 16.09 2.68 10.80
N HIS A 70 15.28 2.13 9.90
CA HIS A 70 15.25 2.50 8.50
C HIS A 70 14.79 3.94 8.32
N GLU A 71 15.24 4.59 7.25
CA GLU A 71 14.82 5.95 6.87
C GLU A 71 13.78 5.87 5.76
N LEU A 72 12.67 6.59 5.95
CA LEU A 72 11.59 6.69 4.98
C LEU A 72 11.51 8.11 4.44
N ARG A 73 11.39 8.26 3.12
CA ARG A 73 10.89 9.44 2.42
C ARG A 73 9.56 9.07 1.76
N LEU A 74 8.56 9.95 1.89
CA LEU A 74 7.21 9.71 1.36
C LEU A 74 6.63 11.00 0.78
N ALA A 75 6.21 10.96 -0.48
CA ALA A 75 5.61 12.09 -1.20
C ALA A 75 4.13 12.26 -0.82
N ALA A 76 3.89 12.65 0.44
CA ALA A 76 2.57 12.87 1.01
C ALA A 76 2.59 14.08 1.95
N SER A 77 1.77 15.09 1.65
CA SER A 77 1.59 16.29 2.47
C SER A 77 0.47 16.14 3.49
N ARG A 78 -0.33 15.09 3.42
CA ARG A 78 -1.47 14.82 4.31
C ARG A 78 -1.56 13.33 4.64
N TYR A 79 -2.29 13.04 5.71
CA TYR A 79 -2.65 11.69 6.11
C TYR A 79 -4.11 11.63 6.54
N THR A 80 -4.67 10.43 6.66
CA THR A 80 -6.02 10.21 7.21
C THR A 80 -5.90 9.91 8.70
N PRO A 81 -6.26 10.85 9.60
CA PRO A 81 -6.29 10.56 11.02
C PRO A 81 -7.37 9.53 11.35
N VAL A 82 -7.09 8.71 12.35
CA VAL A 82 -7.99 7.65 12.82
C VAL A 82 -8.50 7.93 14.21
N ASP A 83 -9.64 7.36 14.58
CA ASP A 83 -10.19 7.36 15.93
C ASP A 83 -9.56 6.24 16.80
N ALA A 84 -10.13 6.01 17.99
CA ALA A 84 -9.64 5.03 18.93
C ALA A 84 -9.78 3.57 18.44
N ASP A 85 -10.67 3.33 17.47
CA ASP A 85 -10.89 2.03 16.84
C ASP A 85 -10.09 1.87 15.52
N LEU A 86 -9.14 2.79 15.25
CA LEU A 86 -8.32 2.86 14.04
C LEU A 86 -9.13 3.10 12.75
N ILE A 87 -10.34 3.64 12.86
CA ILE A 87 -11.18 3.99 11.72
C ILE A 87 -10.89 5.44 11.29
N PRO A 88 -10.68 5.73 9.99
CA PRO A 88 -10.48 7.09 9.51
C PRO A 88 -11.62 8.04 9.90
N THR A 89 -11.28 9.19 10.45
CA THR A 89 -12.27 10.20 10.87
C THR A 89 -12.98 10.89 9.70
N GLY A 90 -12.40 10.79 8.49
CA GLY A 90 -12.87 11.44 7.27
C GLY A 90 -12.20 12.78 7.00
N SER A 91 -11.31 13.25 7.86
CA SER A 91 -10.44 14.39 7.58
C SER A 91 -9.16 13.97 6.85
N LEU A 92 -8.49 14.97 6.25
CA LEU A 92 -7.17 14.84 5.62
C LEU A 92 -6.28 15.91 6.29
N ASP A 93 -5.50 15.49 7.28
CA ASP A 93 -4.73 16.41 8.10
C ASP A 93 -3.32 16.61 7.52
N ASP A 94 -2.80 17.84 7.69
CA ASP A 94 -1.46 18.21 7.24
C ASP A 94 -0.39 17.51 8.09
N VAL A 95 0.67 17.01 7.44
CA VAL A 95 1.77 16.34 8.12
C VAL A 95 2.78 17.28 8.76
N THR A 96 2.79 18.56 8.37
CA THR A 96 3.82 19.55 8.72
C THR A 96 4.00 19.69 10.23
N GLY A 97 5.22 19.48 10.71
CA GLY A 97 5.56 19.59 12.13
C GLY A 97 5.02 18.46 13.01
N THR A 98 4.48 17.41 12.41
CA THR A 98 4.00 16.22 13.12
C THR A 98 4.96 15.03 12.98
N ARG A 99 4.68 13.95 13.71
CA ARG A 99 5.39 12.68 13.52
C ARG A 99 5.13 12.04 12.15
N PHE A 100 4.15 12.49 11.40
CA PHE A 100 3.77 11.98 10.08
C PHE A 100 4.51 12.67 8.93
N ASP A 101 5.39 13.65 9.19
CA ASP A 101 6.12 14.35 8.14
C ASP A 101 7.35 13.54 7.67
N PHE A 102 7.16 12.79 6.58
CA PHE A 102 8.19 12.01 5.88
C PHE A 102 8.57 12.60 4.51
N ARG A 103 8.22 13.85 4.23
CA ARG A 103 8.59 14.49 2.96
C ARG A 103 10.11 14.60 2.79
N GLU A 104 10.83 14.75 3.87
CA GLU A 104 12.28 14.57 3.96
C GLU A 104 12.58 13.22 4.63
N ALA A 105 13.65 12.54 4.15
CA ALA A 105 14.03 11.23 4.69
C ALA A 105 14.35 11.31 6.18
N ARG A 106 13.73 10.44 6.96
CA ARG A 106 13.95 10.35 8.40
C ARG A 106 13.65 8.94 8.92
N LYS A 107 14.19 8.61 10.10
CA LYS A 107 13.92 7.32 10.75
C LYS A 107 12.42 7.11 10.93
N VAL A 108 11.97 5.89 10.61
CA VAL A 108 10.57 5.50 10.74
C VAL A 108 10.16 5.47 12.20
N GLY A 109 10.88 4.75 13.05
CA GLY A 109 10.46 4.47 14.43
C GLY A 109 9.33 3.43 14.47
N ALA A 110 8.36 3.61 15.38
CA ALA A 110 7.28 2.66 15.64
C ALA A 110 5.92 3.36 15.80
N GLY A 111 4.84 2.58 15.89
CA GLY A 111 3.48 3.07 16.20
C GLY A 111 2.77 3.68 14.99
N TYR A 112 3.11 3.28 13.77
CA TYR A 112 2.37 3.66 12.58
C TYR A 112 1.47 2.53 12.11
N ASP A 113 0.21 2.87 11.89
CA ASP A 113 -0.79 2.12 11.16
C ASP A 113 -1.73 3.15 10.52
N HIS A 114 -1.19 3.93 9.56
CA HIS A 114 -1.86 5.11 9.05
C HIS A 114 -1.72 5.22 7.54
N ASN A 115 -2.80 5.64 6.89
CA ASN A 115 -2.80 5.94 5.47
C ASN A 115 -2.31 7.35 5.21
N PHE A 116 -1.33 7.48 4.33
CA PHE A 116 -0.80 8.72 3.80
C PHE A 116 -1.45 9.04 2.46
N VAL A 117 -1.85 10.29 2.30
CA VAL A 117 -2.47 10.81 1.07
C VAL A 117 -1.35 11.21 0.11
N LEU A 118 -1.15 10.41 -0.93
CA LEU A 118 -0.10 10.66 -1.92
C LEU A 118 -0.41 11.91 -2.73
N ASP A 119 0.55 12.84 -2.81
CA ASP A 119 0.36 14.16 -3.43
C ASP A 119 0.00 14.08 -4.92
N LYS A 120 0.37 12.98 -5.59
CA LYS A 120 0.03 12.73 -7.00
C LYS A 120 -1.44 12.36 -7.23
N GLY A 121 -2.17 11.90 -6.19
CA GLY A 121 -3.51 11.32 -6.34
C GLY A 121 -3.54 10.00 -7.09
N VAL A 122 -4.66 9.69 -7.76
CA VAL A 122 -4.79 8.54 -8.68
C VAL A 122 -4.10 8.88 -10.01
N THR A 123 -3.37 7.94 -10.58
CA THR A 123 -2.69 8.11 -11.88
C THR A 123 -2.85 6.88 -12.75
N ASP A 124 -2.77 7.04 -14.09
CA ASP A 124 -2.87 5.92 -15.04
C ASP A 124 -1.60 5.08 -15.11
N VAL A 125 -0.46 5.67 -14.74
CA VAL A 125 0.84 5.00 -14.70
C VAL A 125 1.46 5.14 -13.31
N PRO A 126 2.24 4.15 -12.84
CA PRO A 126 2.91 4.25 -11.55
C PRO A 126 3.86 5.45 -11.48
N ALA A 127 3.74 6.24 -10.42
CA ALA A 127 4.69 7.30 -10.09
C ALA A 127 5.38 6.93 -8.77
N GLU A 128 6.68 7.24 -8.67
CA GLU A 128 7.45 7.02 -7.45
C GLU A 128 6.92 7.90 -6.32
N VAL A 129 6.66 7.28 -5.18
CA VAL A 129 6.02 7.94 -4.03
C VAL A 129 6.77 7.73 -2.71
N ALA A 130 7.56 6.67 -2.60
CA ALA A 130 8.28 6.36 -1.37
C ALA A 130 9.68 5.78 -1.64
N GLU A 131 10.58 6.03 -0.72
CA GLU A 131 11.89 5.41 -0.63
C GLU A 131 12.14 5.00 0.83
N LEU A 132 12.40 3.70 1.04
CA LEU A 132 12.84 3.14 2.32
C LEU A 132 14.32 2.77 2.20
N TYR A 133 15.14 3.23 3.14
CA TYR A 133 16.57 3.04 3.13
C TYR A 133 17.07 2.52 4.48
N ASP A 134 17.94 1.53 4.45
CA ASP A 134 18.66 1.09 5.65
C ASP A 134 20.10 1.61 5.66
N PRO A 135 20.44 2.57 6.54
CA PRO A 135 21.77 3.15 6.61
C PRO A 135 22.89 2.14 6.96
N ALA A 136 22.54 1.03 7.62
CA ALA A 136 23.52 0.05 8.06
C ALA A 136 23.96 -0.87 6.92
N SER A 137 23.02 -1.32 6.07
CA SER A 137 23.32 -2.21 4.94
C SER A 137 23.52 -1.50 3.61
N GLY A 138 23.09 -0.23 3.50
CA GLY A 138 23.04 0.53 2.25
C GLY A 138 21.92 0.08 1.31
N ARG A 139 21.04 -0.85 1.70
CA ARG A 139 19.94 -1.33 0.87
C ARG A 139 18.81 -0.31 0.80
N MET A 140 18.16 -0.27 -0.34
CA MET A 140 17.09 0.67 -0.64
C MET A 140 15.93 -0.02 -1.34
N LEU A 141 14.71 0.37 -0.98
CA LEU A 141 13.46 0.00 -1.63
C LEU A 141 12.77 1.28 -2.11
N THR A 142 12.42 1.35 -3.38
CA THR A 142 11.53 2.40 -3.92
C THR A 142 10.14 1.82 -4.17
N VAL A 143 9.12 2.66 -4.01
CA VAL A 143 7.72 2.30 -4.29
C VAL A 143 7.16 3.28 -5.31
N ALA A 144 6.69 2.76 -6.44
CA ALA A 144 5.91 3.51 -7.42
C ALA A 144 4.53 2.88 -7.56
N THR A 145 3.48 3.69 -7.66
CA THR A 145 2.10 3.18 -7.71
C THR A 145 1.16 4.09 -8.48
N THR A 146 0.03 3.51 -8.94
CA THR A 146 -1.12 4.25 -9.47
C THR A 146 -2.09 4.71 -8.37
N GLU A 147 -2.00 4.13 -7.17
CA GLU A 147 -2.91 4.33 -6.05
C GLU A 147 -2.77 5.70 -5.38
N PRO A 148 -3.86 6.27 -4.81
CA PRO A 148 -3.86 7.60 -4.19
C PRO A 148 -3.33 7.61 -2.76
N GLY A 149 -3.17 6.46 -2.13
CA GLY A 149 -2.77 6.30 -0.75
C GLY A 149 -1.68 5.26 -0.55
N LEU A 150 -1.00 5.38 0.58
CA LEU A 150 -0.05 4.39 1.07
C LEU A 150 -0.23 4.23 2.57
N GLN A 151 -0.61 3.02 3.01
CA GLN A 151 -0.63 2.67 4.42
C GLN A 151 0.79 2.33 4.86
N LEU A 152 1.28 3.03 5.86
CA LEU A 152 2.51 2.70 6.57
C LEU A 152 2.14 1.94 7.84
N TYR A 153 2.58 0.69 7.94
CA TYR A 153 2.44 -0.11 9.15
C TYR A 153 3.81 -0.59 9.65
N THR A 154 4.10 -0.31 10.91
CA THR A 154 5.38 -0.63 11.55
C THR A 154 5.39 -1.97 12.29
N ALA A 155 4.43 -2.84 11.98
CA ALA A 155 4.38 -4.21 12.47
C ALA A 155 4.40 -4.36 14.02
N ASP A 156 3.82 -3.40 14.73
CA ASP A 156 3.82 -3.36 16.19
C ASP A 156 3.06 -4.52 16.84
N HIS A 157 2.27 -5.27 16.08
CA HIS A 157 1.47 -6.41 16.55
C HIS A 157 1.94 -7.76 16.00
N LEU A 158 3.09 -7.83 15.34
CA LEU A 158 3.64 -9.12 14.93
C LEU A 158 3.95 -9.99 16.17
N GLY A 159 3.68 -11.28 16.01
CA GLY A 159 3.97 -12.31 16.99
C GLY A 159 4.83 -13.43 16.42
N GLU A 160 5.16 -14.40 17.25
CA GLU A 160 6.03 -15.53 16.84
C GLU A 160 5.62 -16.16 15.50
N PRO A 161 6.58 -16.46 14.62
CA PRO A 161 8.05 -16.46 14.82
C PRO A 161 8.73 -15.11 14.69
N PHE A 162 7.98 -14.04 14.47
CA PHE A 162 8.48 -12.66 14.36
C PHE A 162 8.28 -11.90 15.66
N ALA A 163 8.92 -10.73 15.79
CA ALA A 163 8.73 -9.80 16.89
C ALA A 163 8.11 -8.49 16.42
N PRO A 164 7.47 -7.70 17.31
CA PRO A 164 7.04 -6.36 16.99
C PRO A 164 8.20 -5.52 16.40
N GLY A 165 7.94 -4.84 15.29
CA GLY A 165 8.94 -4.03 14.61
C GLY A 165 9.86 -4.77 13.64
N ASP A 166 9.76 -6.09 13.48
CA ASP A 166 10.63 -6.88 12.57
C ASP A 166 10.45 -6.55 11.09
N GLY A 167 9.49 -5.70 10.73
CA GLY A 167 9.26 -5.30 9.35
C GLY A 167 8.42 -4.04 9.23
N ILE A 168 8.41 -3.49 8.02
CA ILE A 168 7.58 -2.33 7.64
C ILE A 168 6.75 -2.74 6.44
N ALA A 169 5.42 -2.55 6.50
CA ALA A 169 4.54 -2.67 5.36
C ALA A 169 4.31 -1.29 4.72
N LEU A 170 4.36 -1.26 3.39
CA LEU A 170 4.09 -0.08 2.55
C LEU A 170 3.00 -0.47 1.55
N GLU A 171 1.75 -0.30 1.97
CA GLU A 171 0.57 -0.82 1.27
C GLU A 171 -0.06 0.27 0.41
N THR A 172 0.11 0.15 -0.89
CA THR A 172 -0.46 1.09 -1.85
C THR A 172 -1.91 0.73 -2.13
N GLN A 173 -2.84 1.68 -1.90
CA GLN A 173 -4.28 1.42 -1.94
C GLN A 173 -5.08 2.72 -2.01
N HIS A 174 -6.39 2.61 -2.24
CA HIS A 174 -7.34 3.67 -1.89
C HIS A 174 -7.44 3.78 -0.36
N PHE A 175 -7.92 4.93 0.12
CA PHE A 175 -7.96 5.18 1.56
C PHE A 175 -8.89 4.20 2.28
N PRO A 176 -8.50 3.68 3.46
CA PRO A 176 -9.40 2.88 4.29
C PRO A 176 -10.70 3.64 4.59
N ASP A 177 -11.81 2.93 4.74
CA ASP A 177 -13.16 3.46 4.97
C ASP A 177 -13.72 4.35 3.83
N SER A 178 -13.12 4.32 2.62
CA SER A 178 -13.59 5.10 1.47
C SER A 178 -15.10 4.96 1.17
N PRO A 179 -15.74 3.76 1.26
CA PRO A 179 -17.17 3.63 1.00
C PRO A 179 -18.05 4.50 1.90
N ASN A 180 -17.60 4.82 3.12
CA ASN A 180 -18.33 5.61 4.11
C ASN A 180 -17.90 7.09 4.13
N ARG A 181 -16.92 7.46 3.31
CA ARG A 181 -16.31 8.81 3.28
C ARG A 181 -16.45 9.45 1.90
N PRO A 182 -17.52 10.20 1.60
CA PRO A 182 -17.77 10.74 0.25
C PRO A 182 -16.68 11.66 -0.31
N LYS A 183 -15.79 12.16 0.56
CA LYS A 183 -14.64 13.00 0.15
C LYS A 183 -13.41 12.20 -0.24
N PHE A 184 -13.39 10.91 0.07
CA PHE A 184 -12.28 10.02 -0.28
C PHE A 184 -12.44 9.51 -1.72
N PRO A 185 -11.34 9.09 -2.38
CA PRO A 185 -11.42 8.43 -3.68
C PRO A 185 -12.34 7.21 -3.61
N GLY A 186 -13.24 7.09 -4.60
CA GLY A 186 -14.25 6.02 -4.61
C GLY A 186 -13.67 4.64 -4.84
N THR A 187 -14.24 3.63 -4.17
CA THR A 187 -13.83 2.22 -4.28
C THR A 187 -14.93 1.31 -4.82
N VAL A 188 -16.02 1.89 -5.35
CA VAL A 188 -17.12 1.13 -5.94
C VAL A 188 -16.78 0.77 -7.38
N LEU A 189 -16.74 -0.53 -7.67
CA LEU A 189 -16.65 -1.10 -9.01
C LEU A 189 -18.05 -1.46 -9.51
N ARG A 190 -18.37 -1.09 -10.76
CA ARG A 190 -19.68 -1.35 -11.40
C ARG A 190 -19.53 -2.34 -12.54
N PRO A 191 -20.61 -3.05 -12.91
CA PRO A 191 -20.63 -3.87 -14.12
C PRO A 191 -20.22 -3.07 -15.36
N GLY A 192 -19.30 -3.66 -16.14
CA GLY A 192 -18.74 -3.02 -17.34
C GLY A 192 -17.51 -2.15 -17.09
N GLU A 193 -17.18 -1.86 -15.84
CA GLU A 193 -15.92 -1.23 -15.46
C GLU A 193 -14.85 -2.28 -15.16
N VAL A 194 -13.58 -1.89 -15.29
CA VAL A 194 -12.42 -2.69 -14.89
C VAL A 194 -11.69 -1.95 -13.78
N TYR A 195 -11.63 -2.56 -12.58
CA TYR A 195 -10.69 -2.13 -11.56
C TYR A 195 -9.28 -2.50 -12.02
N ARG A 196 -8.36 -1.56 -11.94
CA ARG A 196 -6.94 -1.81 -12.20
C ARG A 196 -6.09 -0.96 -11.29
N SER A 197 -5.16 -1.59 -10.59
CA SER A 197 -4.11 -0.91 -9.85
C SER A 197 -2.76 -1.54 -10.13
N GLU A 198 -1.69 -0.74 -9.97
CA GLU A 198 -0.34 -1.16 -10.27
C GLU A 198 0.63 -0.61 -9.24
N THR A 199 1.52 -1.48 -8.75
CA THR A 199 2.61 -1.10 -7.84
C THR A 199 3.91 -1.73 -8.30
N VAL A 200 4.99 -0.96 -8.22
CA VAL A 200 6.34 -1.41 -8.56
C VAL A 200 7.24 -1.18 -7.35
N TYR A 201 7.85 -2.26 -6.88
CA TYR A 201 8.89 -2.24 -5.86
C TYR A 201 10.26 -2.34 -6.54
N GLY A 202 11.03 -1.26 -6.49
CA GLY A 202 12.41 -1.21 -6.99
C GLY A 202 13.40 -1.49 -5.87
N PHE A 203 14.39 -2.33 -6.12
CA PHE A 203 15.42 -2.68 -5.14
C PHE A 203 16.78 -2.18 -5.61
N GLY A 204 17.57 -1.61 -4.69
CA GLY A 204 18.87 -1.06 -4.98
C GLY A 204 19.76 -0.91 -3.76
N THR A 205 20.86 -0.23 -3.94
CA THR A 205 21.80 0.17 -2.88
C THR A 205 22.24 1.61 -3.10
N ARG A 206 22.57 2.28 -2.02
CA ARG A 206 23.09 3.65 -2.00
C ARG A 206 24.51 3.66 -1.46
#